data_76d86c7a979096b2afa62d7bbeb68515
#
_entry.id   76d86c7a979096b2afa62d7bbeb68515
#
_cell.length_a   1.000
_cell.length_b   1.000
_cell.length_c   1.000
_cell.angle_alpha   90.00
_cell.angle_beta   90.00
_cell.angle_gamma   90.00
#
_symmetry.space_group_name_H-M   'P 1'
#
loop_
_entity.id
_entity.type
_entity.pdbx_description
1 polymer ?
#
loop_
_entity_poly.entity_id
_entity_poly.type
_entity_poly.pdbx_seq_one_letter_code
_entity_poly.pdbx_strand_id
1 'polypeptide(L)'
;ELQQLEQQVKRKQGYATSLYADYRTGLLTREEYTFARGKYQEEVAALQGRISQLQERLTLTSQVSDCAKSWMALIEQYKSAEIVSRELVTAFISEIRLSADGSIKVSFLFQDELSRIRAHCKAVESEVA
;
A
#
# COMPACT_ATOMS: atom_id res chain seq x y z
N GLU A 1 -3.74 14.29 2.52
CA GLU A 1 -2.59 14.38 1.60
C GLU A 1 -3.00 13.95 0.18
N LEU A 2 -3.57 12.76 -0.05
CA LEU A 2 -3.97 12.25 -1.36
C LEU A 2 -4.91 13.24 -2.08
N GLN A 3 -5.99 13.67 -1.44
CA GLN A 3 -6.94 14.63 -1.98
C GLN A 3 -6.30 15.98 -2.36
N GLN A 4 -5.30 16.42 -1.59
CA GLN A 4 -4.58 17.66 -1.90
C GLN A 4 -3.74 17.52 -3.18
N LEU A 5 -3.07 16.38 -3.36
CA LEU A 5 -2.31 16.10 -4.57
C LEU A 5 -3.21 15.98 -5.81
N GLU A 6 -4.34 15.31 -5.69
CA GLU A 6 -5.34 15.24 -6.76
C GLU A 6 -5.88 16.61 -7.15
N GLN A 7 -6.14 17.49 -6.18
CA GLN A 7 -6.54 18.86 -6.45
C GLN A 7 -5.43 19.67 -7.13
N GLN A 8 -4.16 19.45 -6.76
CA GLN A 8 -3.02 20.11 -7.43
C GLN A 8 -2.90 19.65 -8.88
N VAL A 9 -3.05 18.35 -9.17
CA VAL A 9 -3.08 17.82 -10.54
C VAL A 9 -4.19 18.49 -11.35
N LYS A 10 -5.41 18.54 -10.80
CA LYS A 10 -6.56 19.17 -11.47
C LYS A 10 -6.34 20.64 -11.77
N ARG A 11 -5.75 21.40 -10.83
CA ARG A 11 -5.41 22.82 -11.05
C ARG A 11 -4.37 22.98 -12.16
N LYS A 12 -3.32 22.15 -12.17
CA LYS A 12 -2.29 22.21 -13.22
C LYS A 12 -2.81 21.84 -14.61
N GLN A 13 -3.72 20.88 -14.68
CA GLN A 13 -4.42 20.57 -15.92
C GLN A 13 -5.30 21.75 -16.42
N GLY A 14 -5.94 22.46 -15.51
CA GLY A 14 -6.66 23.70 -15.83
C GLY A 14 -5.75 24.79 -16.43
N TYR A 15 -4.56 24.99 -15.86
CA TYR A 15 -3.57 25.92 -16.40
C TYR A 15 -3.07 25.53 -17.80
N ALA A 16 -2.88 24.24 -18.06
CA ALA A 16 -2.48 23.76 -19.37
C ALA A 16 -3.56 24.08 -20.45
N THR A 17 -4.83 24.06 -20.08
CA THR A 17 -5.94 24.45 -20.97
C THR A 17 -5.91 25.96 -21.24
N SER A 18 -5.69 26.78 -20.22
CA SER A 18 -5.56 28.24 -20.39
C SER A 18 -4.36 28.61 -21.27
N LEU A 19 -3.23 27.92 -21.08
CA LEU A 19 -2.02 28.09 -21.89
C LEU A 19 -2.27 27.84 -23.38
N TYR A 20 -3.11 26.87 -23.71
CA TYR A 20 -3.50 26.63 -25.10
C TYR A 20 -4.36 27.76 -25.65
N ALA A 21 -5.26 28.32 -24.87
CA ALA A 21 -6.08 29.47 -25.27
C ALA A 21 -5.20 30.70 -25.55
N ASP A 22 -4.23 30.98 -24.68
CA ASP A 22 -3.27 32.11 -24.83
C ASP A 22 -2.41 31.95 -26.09
N TYR A 23 -2.00 30.74 -26.42
CA TYR A 23 -1.31 30.44 -27.66
C TYR A 23 -2.21 30.70 -28.89
N ARG A 24 -3.47 30.25 -28.84
CA ARG A 24 -4.44 30.43 -29.92
C ARG A 24 -4.78 31.91 -30.20
N THR A 25 -4.76 32.72 -29.14
CA THR A 25 -5.01 34.18 -29.25
C THR A 25 -3.78 35.01 -29.65
N GLY A 26 -2.61 34.33 -29.78
CA GLY A 26 -1.36 34.98 -30.15
C GLY A 26 -0.65 35.69 -28.99
N LEU A 27 -1.08 35.47 -27.74
CA LEU A 27 -0.42 36.00 -26.54
C LEU A 27 0.89 35.28 -26.25
N LEU A 28 1.06 34.04 -26.71
CA LEU A 28 2.25 33.25 -26.57
C LEU A 28 2.81 32.82 -27.92
N THR A 29 4.11 32.82 -28.04
CA THR A 29 4.80 32.23 -29.19
C THR A 29 4.74 30.69 -29.10
N ARG A 30 4.99 30.03 -30.24
CA ARG A 30 5.06 28.55 -30.26
C ARG A 30 6.11 27.99 -29.33
N GLU A 31 7.24 28.67 -29.22
CA GLU A 31 8.36 28.24 -28.38
C GLU A 31 8.02 28.35 -26.89
N GLU A 32 7.44 29.47 -26.47
CA GLU A 32 6.97 29.69 -25.10
C GLU A 32 5.88 28.69 -24.70
N TYR A 33 4.92 28.46 -25.60
CA TYR A 33 3.87 27.48 -25.40
C TYR A 33 4.45 26.06 -25.22
N THR A 34 5.36 25.62 -26.09
CA THR A 34 5.96 24.30 -26.06
C THR A 34 6.76 24.10 -24.78
N PHE A 35 7.55 25.10 -24.40
CA PHE A 35 8.33 25.07 -23.16
C PHE A 35 7.45 24.99 -21.92
N ALA A 36 6.45 25.85 -21.80
CA ALA A 36 5.54 25.87 -20.65
C ALA A 36 4.72 24.58 -20.56
N ARG A 37 4.23 24.06 -21.71
CA ARG A 37 3.52 22.79 -21.77
C ARG A 37 4.37 21.62 -21.28
N GLY A 38 5.63 21.54 -21.72
CA GLY A 38 6.58 20.51 -21.27
C GLY A 38 6.75 20.53 -19.76
N LYS A 39 6.98 21.72 -19.20
CA LYS A 39 7.15 21.90 -17.74
C LYS A 39 5.90 21.46 -16.96
N TYR A 40 4.70 21.83 -17.40
CA TYR A 40 3.45 21.37 -16.75
C TYR A 40 3.27 19.86 -16.84
N GLN A 41 3.62 19.25 -17.96
CA GLN A 41 3.52 17.80 -18.13
C GLN A 41 4.46 17.05 -17.17
N GLU A 42 5.71 17.53 -17.01
CA GLU A 42 6.66 16.95 -16.05
C GLU A 42 6.15 17.07 -14.60
N GLU A 43 5.63 18.23 -14.23
CA GLU A 43 5.09 18.46 -12.88
C GLU A 43 3.86 17.59 -12.60
N VAL A 44 2.97 17.44 -13.57
CA VAL A 44 1.78 16.56 -13.45
C VAL A 44 2.22 15.11 -13.34
N ALA A 45 3.19 14.65 -14.13
CA ALA A 45 3.72 13.29 -14.07
C ALA A 45 4.35 13.00 -12.70
N ALA A 46 5.10 13.93 -12.14
CA ALA A 46 5.70 13.80 -10.81
C ALA A 46 4.61 13.69 -9.70
N LEU A 47 3.56 14.51 -9.77
CA LEU A 47 2.44 14.45 -8.82
C LEU A 47 1.66 13.13 -8.95
N GLN A 48 1.43 12.66 -10.17
CA GLN A 48 0.76 11.38 -10.42
C GLN A 48 1.57 10.20 -9.89
N GLY A 49 2.91 10.22 -10.05
CA GLY A 49 3.80 9.22 -9.47
C GLY A 49 3.67 9.17 -7.95
N ARG A 50 3.62 10.32 -7.28
CA ARG A 50 3.44 10.41 -5.82
C ARG A 50 2.07 9.91 -5.37
N ILE A 51 1.02 10.22 -6.12
CA ILE A 51 -0.33 9.71 -5.87
C ILE A 51 -0.34 8.19 -5.94
N SER A 52 0.25 7.58 -6.98
CA SER A 52 0.32 6.13 -7.14
C SER A 52 1.05 5.45 -5.98
N GLN A 53 2.17 6.00 -5.53
CA GLN A 53 2.92 5.48 -4.37
C GLN A 53 2.08 5.54 -3.08
N LEU A 54 1.36 6.63 -2.84
CA LEU A 54 0.49 6.76 -1.67
C LEU A 54 -0.69 5.79 -1.72
N GLN A 55 -1.29 5.59 -2.89
CA GLN A 55 -2.38 4.63 -3.09
C GLN A 55 -1.91 3.19 -2.84
N GLU A 56 -0.74 2.83 -3.34
CA GLU A 56 -0.14 1.51 -3.09
C GLU A 56 0.10 1.28 -1.60
N ARG A 57 0.69 2.26 -0.90
CA ARG A 57 0.90 2.20 0.56
C ARG A 57 -0.42 2.04 1.33
N LEU A 58 -1.46 2.78 0.96
CA LEU A 58 -2.79 2.66 1.58
C LEU A 58 -3.39 1.27 1.37
N THR A 59 -3.25 0.70 0.16
CA THR A 59 -3.74 -0.65 -0.15
C THR A 59 -3.02 -1.71 0.68
N LEU A 60 -1.69 -1.63 0.78
CA LEU A 60 -0.90 -2.55 1.61
C LEU A 60 -1.28 -2.44 3.09
N THR A 61 -1.44 -1.22 3.59
CA THR A 61 -1.85 -0.99 5.00
C THR A 61 -3.23 -1.57 5.28
N SER A 62 -4.19 -1.41 4.36
CA SER A 62 -5.53 -1.97 4.49
C SER A 62 -5.49 -3.51 4.51
N GLN A 63 -4.74 -4.14 3.60
CA GLN A 63 -4.59 -5.59 3.54
C GLN A 63 -4.00 -6.15 4.84
N VAL A 64 -2.95 -5.51 5.37
CA VAL A 64 -2.33 -5.90 6.65
C VAL A 64 -3.32 -5.77 7.80
N SER A 65 -4.09 -4.68 7.85
CA SER A 65 -5.11 -4.46 8.87
C SER A 65 -6.22 -5.51 8.84
N ASP A 66 -6.70 -5.86 7.66
CA ASP A 66 -7.78 -6.84 7.50
C ASP A 66 -7.31 -8.26 7.85
N CYS A 67 -6.09 -8.60 7.48
CA CYS A 67 -5.44 -9.84 7.87
C CYS A 67 -5.31 -9.93 9.41
N ALA A 68 -4.80 -8.87 10.05
CA ALA A 68 -4.66 -8.82 11.50
C ALA A 68 -6.01 -8.99 12.23
N LYS A 69 -7.08 -8.35 11.75
CA LYS A 69 -8.44 -8.51 12.32
C LYS A 69 -8.94 -9.94 12.20
N SER A 70 -8.73 -10.60 11.06
CA SER A 70 -9.13 -12.00 10.84
C SER A 70 -8.42 -12.92 11.82
N TRP A 71 -7.12 -12.73 12.04
CA TRP A 71 -6.35 -13.51 13.00
C TRP A 71 -6.76 -13.26 14.44
N MET A 72 -7.02 -12.02 14.81
CA MET A 72 -7.51 -11.69 16.14
C MET A 72 -8.85 -12.36 16.43
N ALA A 73 -9.77 -12.37 15.47
CA ALA A 73 -11.05 -13.06 15.61
C ALA A 73 -10.87 -14.57 15.80
N LEU A 74 -9.94 -15.18 15.05
CA LEU A 74 -9.63 -16.60 15.16
C LEU A 74 -9.01 -16.94 16.53
N ILE A 75 -8.05 -16.15 17.00
CA ILE A 75 -7.42 -16.30 18.31
C ILE A 75 -8.48 -16.15 19.41
N GLU A 76 -9.36 -15.18 19.32
CA GLU A 76 -10.43 -14.96 20.29
C GLU A 76 -11.39 -16.14 20.37
N GLN A 77 -11.71 -16.77 19.23
CA GLN A 77 -12.54 -17.96 19.16
C GLN A 77 -11.92 -19.16 19.89
N TYR A 78 -10.60 -19.31 19.84
CA TYR A 78 -9.89 -20.47 20.39
C TYR A 78 -9.12 -20.21 21.69
N LYS A 79 -9.14 -18.98 22.21
CA LYS A 79 -8.36 -18.61 23.42
C LYS A 79 -8.72 -19.41 24.68
N SER A 80 -9.95 -19.96 24.76
CA SER A 80 -10.45 -20.75 25.89
C SER A 80 -10.42 -22.26 25.62
N ALA A 81 -9.81 -22.70 24.52
CA ALA A 81 -9.71 -24.13 24.21
C ALA A 81 -8.72 -24.82 25.16
N GLU A 82 -9.24 -25.66 26.07
CA GLU A 82 -8.43 -26.45 27.01
C GLU A 82 -7.82 -27.69 26.35
N ILE A 83 -8.38 -28.12 25.22
CA ILE A 83 -7.98 -29.35 24.51
C ILE A 83 -7.66 -28.99 23.07
N VAL A 84 -6.54 -29.55 22.58
CA VAL A 84 -6.16 -29.42 21.16
C VAL A 84 -7.11 -30.29 20.33
N SER A 85 -8.06 -29.65 19.67
CA SER A 85 -8.99 -30.31 18.74
C SER A 85 -8.41 -30.32 17.32
N ARG A 86 -8.99 -31.20 16.48
CA ARG A 86 -8.63 -31.25 15.04
C ARG A 86 -8.92 -29.93 14.34
N GLU A 87 -10.02 -29.27 14.70
CA GLU A 87 -10.43 -27.99 14.16
C GLU A 87 -9.39 -26.92 14.48
N LEU A 88 -8.88 -26.88 15.71
CA LEU A 88 -7.81 -25.96 16.14
C LEU A 88 -6.52 -26.21 15.36
N VAL A 89 -6.10 -27.47 15.22
CA VAL A 89 -4.92 -27.83 14.45
C VAL A 89 -5.06 -27.39 12.99
N THR A 90 -6.19 -27.66 12.36
CA THR A 90 -6.46 -27.29 10.97
C THR A 90 -6.54 -25.77 10.76
N ALA A 91 -7.01 -25.02 11.77
CA ALA A 91 -7.13 -23.57 11.70
C ALA A 91 -5.78 -22.85 11.83
N PHE A 92 -4.79 -23.42 12.53
CA PHE A 92 -3.53 -22.74 12.87
C PHE A 92 -2.29 -23.36 12.26
N ILE A 93 -2.29 -24.65 11.93
CA ILE A 93 -1.10 -25.40 11.49
C ILE A 93 -1.20 -25.76 10.02
N SER A 94 -0.17 -25.37 9.24
CA SER A 94 -0.07 -25.73 7.83
C SER A 94 0.63 -27.07 7.64
N GLU A 95 1.65 -27.35 8.43
CA GLU A 95 2.47 -28.54 8.29
C GLU A 95 3.12 -28.95 9.61
N ILE A 96 3.21 -30.25 9.84
CA ILE A 96 4.00 -30.83 10.92
C ILE A 96 5.01 -31.79 10.28
N ARG A 97 6.29 -31.52 10.44
CA ARG A 97 7.38 -32.38 9.95
C ARG A 97 8.02 -33.12 11.13
N LEU A 98 8.09 -34.43 11.02
CA LEU A 98 8.89 -35.26 11.89
C LEU A 98 10.21 -35.58 11.18
N SER A 99 11.32 -35.33 11.85
CA SER A 99 12.65 -35.69 11.35
C SER A 99 13.10 -37.04 11.94
N ALA A 100 14.02 -37.69 11.26
CA ALA A 100 14.56 -39.00 11.69
C ALA A 100 15.29 -38.95 13.04
N ASP A 101 15.74 -37.77 13.46
CA ASP A 101 16.38 -37.50 14.77
C ASP A 101 15.38 -37.35 15.92
N GLY A 102 14.06 -37.48 15.65
CA GLY A 102 12.99 -37.30 16.62
C GLY A 102 12.54 -35.84 16.81
N SER A 103 13.13 -34.88 16.07
CA SER A 103 12.69 -33.48 16.14
C SER A 103 11.36 -33.27 15.42
N ILE A 104 10.50 -32.40 16.01
CA ILE A 104 9.21 -32.03 15.44
C ILE A 104 9.27 -30.55 15.04
N LYS A 105 9.04 -30.27 13.76
CA LYS A 105 8.92 -28.90 13.26
C LYS A 105 7.47 -28.62 12.91
N VAL A 106 6.91 -27.60 13.52
CA VAL A 106 5.54 -27.13 13.27
C VAL A 106 5.59 -25.83 12.49
N SER A 107 4.92 -25.77 11.36
CA SER A 107 4.74 -24.57 10.54
C SER A 107 3.30 -24.06 10.70
N PHE A 108 3.16 -22.80 11.06
CA PHE A 108 1.87 -22.17 11.26
C PHE A 108 1.39 -21.47 9.99
N LEU A 109 0.09 -21.50 9.71
CA LEU A 109 -0.54 -20.82 8.58
C LEU A 109 -0.28 -19.31 8.54
N PHE A 110 -0.17 -18.69 9.70
CA PHE A 110 -0.01 -17.24 9.86
C PHE A 110 1.46 -16.77 9.95
N GLN A 111 2.43 -17.67 9.83
CA GLN A 111 3.85 -17.34 10.06
C GLN A 111 4.35 -16.29 9.05
N ASP A 112 3.98 -16.43 7.79
CA ASP A 112 4.35 -15.50 6.72
C ASP A 112 3.63 -14.16 6.87
N GLU A 113 2.38 -14.17 7.28
CA GLU A 113 1.55 -12.98 7.49
C GLU A 113 2.03 -12.19 8.70
N LEU A 114 2.38 -12.83 9.80
CA LEU A 114 3.00 -12.16 10.95
C LEU A 114 4.34 -11.53 10.58
N SER A 115 5.12 -12.17 9.74
CA SER A 115 6.39 -11.62 9.24
C SER A 115 6.15 -10.37 8.40
N ARG A 116 5.13 -10.36 7.54
CA ARG A 116 4.72 -9.19 6.76
C ARG A 116 4.21 -8.04 7.64
N ILE A 117 3.37 -8.36 8.62
CA ILE A 117 2.85 -7.36 9.59
C ILE A 117 4.01 -6.73 10.36
N ARG A 118 4.96 -7.53 10.87
CA ARG A 118 6.14 -7.01 11.58
C ARG A 118 7.02 -6.13 10.71
N ALA A 119 7.26 -6.54 9.46
CA ALA A 119 8.04 -5.74 8.52
C ALA A 119 7.36 -4.40 8.24
N HIS A 120 6.04 -4.40 8.07
CA HIS A 120 5.27 -3.18 7.85
C HIS A 120 5.30 -2.25 9.06
N CYS A 121 5.10 -2.76 10.28
CA CYS A 121 5.18 -1.97 11.51
C CYS A 121 6.56 -1.31 11.69
N LYS A 122 7.65 -2.06 11.44
CA LYS A 122 9.01 -1.52 11.51
C LYS A 122 9.25 -0.42 10.47
N ALA A 123 8.74 -0.57 9.25
CA ALA A 123 8.85 0.44 8.22
C ALA A 123 8.14 1.74 8.63
N VAL A 124 6.93 1.64 9.19
CA VAL A 124 6.17 2.80 9.70
C VAL A 124 6.88 3.48 10.87
N GLU A 125 7.43 2.73 11.81
CA GLU A 125 8.20 3.28 12.94
C GLU A 125 9.45 4.04 12.47
N SER A 126 10.14 3.56 11.45
CA SER A 126 11.34 4.21 10.90
C SER A 126 11.04 5.49 10.12
N GLU A 127 9.80 5.67 9.63
CA GLU A 127 9.38 6.90 8.94
C GLU A 127 8.86 8.00 9.89
N VAL A 128 8.48 7.63 11.11
CA VAL A 128 7.97 8.56 12.13
C VAL A 128 9.08 9.08 13.04
N ALA A 129 10.21 8.42 13.05
CA ALA A 129 11.41 8.82 13.81
C ALA A 129 12.29 9.78 12.99
#